data_3d44bc558114b56b5029f6fac50d7f1e
#
_entry.id   3d44bc558114b56b5029f6fac50d7f1e
#
_cell.length_a   1.000
_cell.length_b   1.000
_cell.length_c   1.000
_cell.angle_alpha   90.00
_cell.angle_beta   90.00
_cell.angle_gamma   90.00
#
_symmetry.space_group_name_H-M   'P 1'
#
loop_
_entity.id
_entity.type
_entity.pdbx_description
1 polymer ?
#
loop_
_entity_poly.entity_id
_entity_poly.type
_entity_poly.pdbx_seq_one_letter_code
_entity_poly.pdbx_strand_id
1 'polypeptide(L)'
;MKARLTVLGSGTSMGVPTIGCDCAVCHSPDPHDRRTRPSILIEYAGKSVLIDTTPDFREQAIREGIRHLDAVLYTHGHADHILGLDDVRPLSFHRPEKIPLYARPVDAELLRRMFRYIFDADYKFGGLAQVELHTIDGPVDLFGVRFEPVKVIHGDAEILGFRFGQAAYLTDVSEIPEESYSLLTGLDILFLDALRHKPHPTHSTVENSLRIVERVKPKRTFFTHICHDLPHEATNATLPPQVRLSYDGLKLEFEI
;
A
#
# COMPACT_ATOMS: atom_id res chain seq x y z
N MET A 1 12.82 -15.17 8.95
CA MET A 1 12.77 -14.18 10.06
C MET A 1 11.34 -13.75 10.26
N LYS A 2 10.86 -13.64 11.52
CA LYS A 2 9.47 -13.22 11.79
C LYS A 2 9.27 -11.75 11.44
N ALA A 3 8.18 -11.47 10.74
CA ALA A 3 7.71 -10.13 10.40
C ALA A 3 6.23 -9.98 10.75
N ARG A 4 5.82 -8.74 11.00
CA ARG A 4 4.42 -8.34 11.12
C ARG A 4 4.08 -7.37 10.01
N LEU A 5 2.99 -7.62 9.31
CA LEU A 5 2.38 -6.69 8.38
C LEU A 5 1.11 -6.13 9.02
N THR A 6 0.99 -4.80 9.00
CA THR A 6 -0.23 -4.08 9.41
C THR A 6 -0.82 -3.37 8.21
N VAL A 7 -2.09 -3.62 7.90
CA VAL A 7 -2.84 -2.85 6.90
C VAL A 7 -3.21 -1.51 7.53
N LEU A 8 -2.62 -0.43 7.06
CA LEU A 8 -2.91 0.92 7.54
C LEU A 8 -4.19 1.45 6.90
N GLY A 9 -4.41 1.13 5.64
CA GLY A 9 -5.62 1.47 4.92
C GLY A 9 -5.92 0.44 3.85
N SER A 10 -7.19 0.13 3.68
CA SER A 10 -7.69 -0.91 2.76
C SER A 10 -8.61 -0.36 1.66
N GLY A 11 -8.93 0.92 1.72
CA GLY A 11 -9.89 1.57 0.83
C GLY A 11 -9.30 2.09 -0.47
N THR A 12 -10.16 2.44 -1.39
CA THR A 12 -9.86 3.12 -2.66
C THR A 12 -9.49 4.59 -2.44
N SER A 13 -9.10 5.28 -3.51
CA SER A 13 -8.67 6.69 -3.52
C SER A 13 -9.64 7.68 -2.84
N MET A 14 -10.93 7.41 -2.87
CA MET A 14 -11.94 8.23 -2.17
C MET A 14 -12.13 7.87 -0.70
N GLY A 15 -11.59 6.74 -0.25
CA GLY A 15 -11.90 6.15 1.06
C GLY A 15 -13.35 5.67 1.19
N VAL A 16 -13.65 5.02 2.31
CA VAL A 16 -15.01 4.63 2.69
C VAL A 16 -15.22 5.02 4.16
N PRO A 17 -16.23 5.81 4.52
CA PRO A 17 -17.28 6.41 3.67
C PRO A 17 -16.75 7.37 2.62
N THR A 18 -17.38 7.38 1.44
CA THR A 18 -17.12 8.39 0.42
C THR A 18 -17.88 9.67 0.74
N ILE A 19 -17.26 10.82 0.59
CA ILE A 19 -17.85 12.14 0.87
C ILE A 19 -19.14 12.32 0.06
N GLY A 20 -20.24 12.62 0.75
CA GLY A 20 -21.55 12.87 0.14
C GLY A 20 -22.27 11.61 -0.35
N CYS A 21 -21.84 10.42 0.05
CA CYS A 21 -22.46 9.17 -0.34
C CYS A 21 -23.42 8.63 0.74
N ASP A 22 -24.67 8.35 0.37
CA ASP A 22 -25.72 7.85 1.27
C ASP A 22 -25.98 6.33 1.11
N CYS A 23 -25.05 5.58 0.52
CA CYS A 23 -25.21 4.13 0.35
C CYS A 23 -25.09 3.38 1.70
N ALA A 24 -25.60 2.16 1.73
CA ALA A 24 -25.64 1.33 2.92
C ALA A 24 -24.23 1.06 3.52
N VAL A 25 -23.19 0.91 2.67
CA VAL A 25 -21.81 0.68 3.13
C VAL A 25 -21.21 1.95 3.75
N CYS A 26 -21.44 3.12 3.16
CA CYS A 26 -20.97 4.39 3.72
C CYS A 26 -21.64 4.73 5.07
N HIS A 27 -22.82 4.20 5.34
CA HIS A 27 -23.57 4.34 6.60
C HIS A 27 -23.51 3.07 7.47
N SER A 28 -22.71 2.08 7.09
CA SER A 28 -22.57 0.84 7.84
C SER A 28 -22.06 1.08 9.26
N PRO A 29 -22.62 0.38 10.27
CA PRO A 29 -22.06 0.37 11.62
C PRO A 29 -20.84 -0.56 11.75
N ASP A 30 -20.57 -1.41 10.74
CA ASP A 30 -19.41 -2.29 10.74
C ASP A 30 -18.12 -1.47 10.62
N PRO A 31 -17.19 -1.55 11.59
CA PRO A 31 -15.91 -0.85 11.51
C PRO A 31 -15.05 -1.28 10.31
N HIS A 32 -15.22 -2.49 9.78
CA HIS A 32 -14.50 -2.98 8.60
C HIS A 32 -14.98 -2.33 7.29
N ASP A 33 -16.13 -1.67 7.29
CA ASP A 33 -16.60 -0.83 6.20
C ASP A 33 -16.05 0.60 6.25
N ARG A 34 -15.23 0.93 7.26
CA ARG A 34 -14.48 2.19 7.31
C ARG A 34 -13.07 1.94 6.84
N ARG A 35 -12.74 2.50 5.67
CA ARG A 35 -11.51 2.20 4.93
C ARG A 35 -10.80 3.48 4.54
N THR A 36 -9.65 3.75 5.13
CA THR A 36 -8.74 4.81 4.72
C THR A 36 -7.97 4.40 3.46
N ARG A 37 -7.28 5.36 2.79
CA ARG A 37 -6.54 5.13 1.55
C ARG A 37 -5.44 4.07 1.75
N PRO A 38 -5.09 3.30 0.70
CA PRO A 38 -4.38 2.04 0.83
C PRO A 38 -2.90 2.23 1.21
N SER A 39 -2.48 1.61 2.28
CA SER A 39 -1.08 1.57 2.72
C SER A 39 -0.86 0.38 3.66
N ILE A 40 0.36 -0.13 3.72
CA ILE A 40 0.77 -1.19 4.65
C ILE A 40 2.08 -0.82 5.35
N LEU A 41 2.22 -1.27 6.60
CA LEU A 41 3.45 -1.22 7.37
C LEU A 41 4.00 -2.63 7.55
N ILE A 42 5.30 -2.81 7.33
CA ILE A 42 6.01 -4.08 7.53
C ILE A 42 7.06 -3.88 8.61
N GLU A 43 6.97 -4.66 9.70
CA GLU A 43 7.87 -4.58 10.84
C GLU A 43 8.63 -5.90 10.99
N TYR A 44 9.96 -5.83 11.05
CA TYR A 44 10.86 -6.98 11.24
C TYR A 44 12.20 -6.53 11.83
N ALA A 45 12.82 -7.34 12.67
CA ALA A 45 14.13 -7.06 13.27
C ALA A 45 14.24 -5.66 13.92
N GLY A 46 13.14 -5.14 14.48
CA GLY A 46 13.09 -3.78 15.07
C GLY A 46 13.08 -2.65 14.03
N LYS A 47 12.84 -2.94 12.78
CA LYS A 47 12.71 -1.99 11.66
C LYS A 47 11.28 -1.88 11.18
N SER A 48 10.93 -0.71 10.64
CA SER A 48 9.60 -0.40 10.09
C SER A 48 9.72 0.13 8.67
N VAL A 49 9.14 -0.57 7.71
CA VAL A 49 9.10 -0.18 6.29
C VAL A 49 7.65 0.09 5.91
N LEU A 50 7.38 1.27 5.39
CA LEU A 50 6.07 1.69 4.93
C LEU A 50 5.96 1.54 3.41
N ILE A 51 4.83 1.06 2.91
CA ILE A 51 4.48 1.16 1.49
C ILE A 51 3.36 2.18 1.38
N ASP A 52 3.65 3.28 0.68
CA ASP A 52 2.84 4.46 0.42
C ASP A 52 2.50 5.32 1.65
N THR A 53 2.63 6.64 1.49
CA THR A 53 2.22 7.68 2.46
C THR A 53 0.91 8.32 1.99
N THR A 54 -0.20 7.77 2.41
CA THR A 54 -1.52 8.24 1.98
C THR A 54 -1.90 9.58 2.64
N PRO A 55 -2.89 10.33 2.13
CA PRO A 55 -3.44 11.50 2.83
C PRO A 55 -3.92 11.21 4.25
N ASP A 56 -4.23 9.95 4.54
CA ASP A 56 -4.71 9.48 5.85
C ASP A 56 -3.56 9.01 6.76
N PHE A 57 -2.29 9.13 6.33
CA PHE A 57 -1.14 8.56 7.05
C PHE A 57 -1.05 9.03 8.51
N ARG A 58 -1.36 10.31 8.78
CA ARG A 58 -1.37 10.81 10.15
C ARG A 58 -2.37 10.05 11.03
N GLU A 59 -3.60 9.86 10.56
CA GLU A 59 -4.63 9.11 11.29
C GLU A 59 -4.24 7.65 11.45
N GLN A 60 -3.76 7.03 10.38
CA GLN A 60 -3.27 5.65 10.36
C GLN A 60 -2.13 5.44 11.36
N ALA A 61 -1.15 6.34 11.38
CA ALA A 61 0.00 6.26 12.28
C ALA A 61 -0.39 6.43 13.75
N ILE A 62 -1.33 7.31 14.07
CA ILE A 62 -1.84 7.50 15.43
C ILE A 62 -2.63 6.26 15.87
N ARG A 63 -3.53 5.75 15.04
CA ARG A 63 -4.35 4.57 15.31
C ARG A 63 -3.50 3.33 15.60
N GLU A 64 -2.47 3.10 14.79
CA GLU A 64 -1.58 1.93 14.95
C GLU A 64 -0.42 2.16 15.92
N GLY A 65 -0.27 3.37 16.46
CA GLY A 65 0.78 3.70 17.42
C GLY A 65 2.18 3.69 16.81
N ILE A 66 2.33 4.07 15.54
CA ILE A 66 3.62 4.10 14.85
C ILE A 66 4.51 5.15 15.50
N ARG A 67 5.70 4.75 15.97
CA ARG A 67 6.66 5.61 16.69
C ARG A 67 7.95 5.84 15.94
N HIS A 68 8.26 5.00 14.96
CA HIS A 68 9.44 5.13 14.12
C HIS A 68 9.14 4.61 12.71
N LEU A 69 9.95 5.07 11.75
CA LEU A 69 9.86 4.67 10.36
C LEU A 69 11.27 4.64 9.79
N ASP A 70 11.68 3.52 9.21
CA ASP A 70 13.05 3.32 8.74
C ASP A 70 13.20 3.49 7.23
N ALA A 71 12.14 3.21 6.46
CA ALA A 71 12.10 3.43 5.01
C ALA A 71 10.67 3.56 4.50
N VAL A 72 10.51 4.19 3.33
CA VAL A 72 9.25 4.25 2.58
C VAL A 72 9.49 3.76 1.15
N LEU A 73 8.63 2.88 0.67
CA LEU A 73 8.55 2.46 -0.73
C LEU A 73 7.27 3.03 -1.34
N TYR A 74 7.35 3.60 -2.53
CA TYR A 74 6.20 4.10 -3.25
C TYR A 74 5.85 3.19 -4.41
N THR A 75 4.58 2.82 -4.50
CA THR A 75 4.05 2.04 -5.62
C THR A 75 3.94 2.89 -6.87
N HIS A 76 3.39 4.09 -6.74
CA HIS A 76 3.24 5.07 -7.82
C HIS A 76 2.87 6.46 -7.26
N GLY A 77 2.76 7.44 -8.16
CA GLY A 77 2.63 8.85 -7.82
C GLY A 77 1.20 9.39 -7.68
N HIS A 78 0.15 8.56 -7.59
CA HIS A 78 -1.19 9.09 -7.38
C HIS A 78 -1.36 9.69 -5.98
N ALA A 79 -2.31 10.63 -5.87
CA ALA A 79 -2.53 11.44 -4.67
C ALA A 79 -2.80 10.61 -3.41
N ASP A 80 -3.58 9.55 -3.53
CA ASP A 80 -3.94 8.64 -2.45
C ASP A 80 -2.77 7.79 -1.94
N HIS A 81 -1.63 7.78 -2.65
CA HIS A 81 -0.42 7.05 -2.26
C HIS A 81 0.71 7.96 -1.75
N ILE A 82 0.73 9.25 -2.12
CA ILE A 82 1.89 10.10 -1.84
C ILE A 82 1.61 11.34 -0.98
N LEU A 83 0.34 11.80 -0.87
CA LEU A 83 0.07 13.13 -0.28
C LEU A 83 0.29 13.23 1.23
N GLY A 84 0.48 12.14 1.96
CA GLY A 84 0.86 12.13 3.36
C GLY A 84 2.37 12.19 3.63
N LEU A 85 3.20 12.46 2.63
CA LEU A 85 4.65 12.52 2.83
C LEU A 85 5.07 13.52 3.92
N ASP A 86 4.40 14.67 4.03
CA ASP A 86 4.73 15.63 5.09
C ASP A 86 4.46 15.10 6.50
N ASP A 87 3.53 14.19 6.67
CA ASP A 87 3.22 13.54 7.95
C ASP A 87 4.32 12.57 8.44
N VAL A 88 5.30 12.24 7.60
CA VAL A 88 6.52 11.53 8.01
C VAL A 88 7.44 12.41 8.86
N ARG A 89 7.29 13.73 8.78
CA ARG A 89 8.13 14.73 9.46
C ARG A 89 8.34 14.48 10.96
N PRO A 90 7.31 14.24 11.79
CA PRO A 90 7.51 13.98 13.22
C PRO A 90 8.36 12.74 13.50
N LEU A 91 8.28 11.72 12.65
CA LEU A 91 9.03 10.47 12.78
C LEU A 91 10.52 10.64 12.40
N SER A 92 10.86 11.74 11.71
CA SER A 92 12.23 12.02 11.24
C SER A 92 13.04 12.92 12.18
N PHE A 93 12.42 13.67 13.12
CA PHE A 93 13.09 14.71 13.90
C PHE A 93 14.14 14.20 14.90
N HIS A 94 13.95 13.01 15.43
CA HIS A 94 14.84 12.46 16.48
C HIS A 94 15.75 11.36 15.94
N ARG A 95 16.04 11.39 14.66
CA ARG A 95 16.91 10.43 13.98
C ARG A 95 18.21 11.10 13.55
N PRO A 96 19.37 10.44 13.68
CA PRO A 96 20.62 10.94 13.12
C PRO A 96 20.64 10.89 11.59
N GLU A 97 19.90 9.96 11.00
CA GLU A 97 19.87 9.70 9.56
C GLU A 97 18.51 10.08 8.96
N LYS A 98 18.52 10.54 7.72
CA LYS A 98 17.31 10.77 6.94
C LYS A 98 16.55 9.46 6.68
N ILE A 99 15.22 9.52 6.59
CA ILE A 99 14.42 8.38 6.20
C ILE A 99 14.53 8.23 4.67
N PRO A 100 15.04 7.09 4.16
CA PRO A 100 15.11 6.86 2.74
C PRO A 100 13.71 6.60 2.16
N LEU A 101 13.43 7.26 1.05
CA LEU A 101 12.23 7.11 0.23
C LEU A 101 12.65 6.48 -1.10
N TYR A 102 11.93 5.47 -1.55
CA TYR A 102 12.22 4.77 -2.79
C TYR A 102 11.02 4.87 -3.74
N ALA A 103 11.25 5.35 -4.96
CA ALA A 103 10.22 5.52 -5.98
C ALA A 103 10.80 5.27 -7.38
N ARG A 104 9.96 4.95 -8.37
CA ARG A 104 10.40 4.95 -9.77
C ARG A 104 10.90 6.35 -10.17
N PRO A 105 11.77 6.48 -11.18
CA PRO A 105 12.29 7.77 -11.60
C PRO A 105 11.20 8.83 -11.86
N VAL A 106 10.11 8.45 -12.53
CA VAL A 106 8.98 9.35 -12.84
C VAL A 106 8.25 9.80 -11.57
N ASP A 107 8.04 8.90 -10.61
CA ASP A 107 7.36 9.19 -9.35
C ASP A 107 8.28 10.00 -8.41
N ALA A 108 9.59 9.75 -8.44
CA ALA A 108 10.58 10.53 -7.71
C ALA A 108 10.62 12.00 -8.18
N GLU A 109 10.53 12.22 -9.48
CA GLU A 109 10.44 13.57 -10.05
C GLU A 109 9.12 14.26 -9.62
N LEU A 110 8.01 13.52 -9.65
CA LEU A 110 6.71 14.02 -9.18
C LEU A 110 6.75 14.40 -7.70
N LEU A 111 7.32 13.55 -6.83
CA LEU A 111 7.49 13.83 -5.40
C LEU A 111 8.32 15.10 -5.17
N ARG A 112 9.45 15.27 -5.88
CA ARG A 112 10.27 16.51 -5.80
C ARG A 112 9.48 17.76 -6.21
N ARG A 113 8.65 17.65 -7.21
CA ARG A 113 7.84 18.78 -7.70
C ARG A 113 6.71 19.13 -6.73
N MET A 114 5.99 18.12 -6.23
CA MET A 114 4.84 18.33 -5.33
C MET A 114 5.26 18.79 -3.93
N PHE A 115 6.34 18.23 -3.42
CA PHE A 115 6.89 18.54 -2.09
C PHE A 115 8.21 19.33 -2.20
N ARG A 116 8.28 20.27 -3.14
CA ARG A 116 9.49 21.05 -3.44
C ARG A 116 10.15 21.58 -2.17
N TYR A 117 9.38 22.10 -1.21
CA TYR A 117 9.91 22.68 0.02
C TYR A 117 10.68 21.66 0.90
N ILE A 118 10.34 20.36 0.82
CA ILE A 118 11.06 19.30 1.55
C ILE A 118 12.45 19.05 0.93
N PHE A 119 12.54 19.12 -0.39
CA PHE A 119 13.73 18.77 -1.17
C PHE A 119 14.56 20.00 -1.57
N ASP A 120 14.10 21.21 -1.26
CA ASP A 120 14.81 22.46 -1.58
C ASP A 120 15.92 22.71 -0.56
N ALA A 121 17.17 22.65 -1.02
CA ALA A 121 18.35 22.87 -0.16
C ALA A 121 18.44 24.31 0.40
N ASP A 122 17.80 25.26 -0.25
CA ASP A 122 17.81 26.68 0.15
C ASP A 122 16.68 27.04 1.13
N TYR A 123 15.73 26.15 1.35
CA TYR A 123 14.63 26.37 2.30
C TYR A 123 15.13 26.28 3.75
N LYS A 124 15.02 27.39 4.47
CA LYS A 124 15.61 27.56 5.82
C LYS A 124 14.59 27.68 6.96
N PHE A 125 13.30 27.62 6.64
CA PHE A 125 12.23 27.92 7.62
C PHE A 125 11.40 26.68 7.94
N GLY A 126 11.11 26.49 9.23
CA GLY A 126 10.30 25.40 9.74
C GLY A 126 11.04 24.06 9.87
N GLY A 127 10.41 23.12 10.56
CA GLY A 127 10.89 21.74 10.62
C GLY A 127 10.44 20.97 9.36
N LEU A 128 11.36 20.59 8.50
CA LEU A 128 11.08 19.77 7.33
C LEU A 128 11.20 18.28 7.64
N ALA A 129 10.50 17.45 6.91
CA ALA A 129 10.72 16.01 6.92
C ALA A 129 12.18 15.73 6.52
N GLN A 130 12.92 15.04 7.39
CA GLN A 130 14.28 14.64 7.12
C GLN A 130 14.27 13.34 6.31
N VAL A 131 14.16 13.47 4.99
CA VAL A 131 14.02 12.36 4.04
C VAL A 131 15.05 12.44 2.93
N GLU A 132 15.38 11.31 2.33
CA GLU A 132 16.26 11.21 1.17
C GLU A 132 15.60 10.35 0.10
N LEU A 133 15.51 10.84 -1.12
CA LEU A 133 14.78 10.21 -2.22
C LEU A 133 15.74 9.47 -3.17
N HIS A 134 15.55 8.16 -3.26
CA HIS A 134 16.27 7.23 -4.11
C HIS A 134 15.34 6.71 -5.25
N THR A 135 15.94 6.41 -6.39
CA THR A 135 15.21 5.81 -7.52
C THR A 135 15.29 4.28 -7.49
N ILE A 136 14.17 3.63 -7.77
CA ILE A 136 14.08 2.18 -7.93
C ILE A 136 14.41 1.84 -9.40
N ASP A 137 15.46 1.06 -9.61
CA ASP A 137 15.86 0.48 -10.89
C ASP A 137 16.01 -1.06 -10.84
N GLY A 138 15.69 -1.63 -9.69
CA GLY A 138 15.74 -3.06 -9.40
C GLY A 138 15.33 -3.34 -7.96
N PRO A 139 15.65 -4.51 -7.43
CA PRO A 139 15.36 -4.86 -6.03
C PRO A 139 16.00 -3.91 -5.04
N VAL A 140 15.28 -3.64 -3.95
CA VAL A 140 15.74 -2.76 -2.85
C VAL A 140 16.01 -3.62 -1.62
N ASP A 141 17.26 -3.67 -1.19
CA ASP A 141 17.64 -4.41 0.02
C ASP A 141 17.53 -3.49 1.25
N LEU A 142 16.57 -3.77 2.13
CA LEU A 142 16.30 -3.00 3.34
C LEU A 142 16.49 -3.88 4.58
N PHE A 143 17.50 -3.55 5.41
CA PHE A 143 17.71 -4.17 6.71
C PHE A 143 17.77 -5.71 6.69
N GLY A 144 18.34 -6.28 5.62
CA GLY A 144 18.48 -7.73 5.42
C GLY A 144 17.28 -8.41 4.75
N VAL A 145 16.30 -7.65 4.31
CA VAL A 145 15.16 -8.12 3.50
C VAL A 145 15.20 -7.50 2.12
N ARG A 146 14.99 -8.33 1.10
CA ARG A 146 14.91 -7.91 -0.29
C ARG A 146 13.46 -7.60 -0.66
N PHE A 147 13.22 -6.35 -1.06
CA PHE A 147 11.96 -5.89 -1.64
C PHE A 147 12.10 -5.93 -3.17
N GLU A 148 11.42 -6.89 -3.78
CA GLU A 148 11.44 -7.10 -5.23
C GLU A 148 10.31 -6.29 -5.86
N PRO A 149 10.59 -5.31 -6.73
CA PRO A 149 9.56 -4.58 -7.44
C PRO A 149 8.86 -5.49 -8.45
N VAL A 150 7.55 -5.56 -8.36
CA VAL A 150 6.68 -6.32 -9.26
C VAL A 150 5.95 -5.33 -10.16
N LYS A 151 6.21 -5.36 -11.44
CA LYS A 151 5.51 -4.52 -12.42
C LYS A 151 4.05 -4.94 -12.52
N VAL A 152 3.15 -3.98 -12.45
CA VAL A 152 1.71 -4.14 -12.68
C VAL A 152 1.20 -2.98 -13.54
N ILE A 153 0.07 -3.17 -14.20
CA ILE A 153 -0.55 -2.17 -15.05
C ILE A 153 -1.73 -1.55 -14.31
N HIS A 154 -1.79 -0.24 -14.34
CA HIS A 154 -2.86 0.58 -13.79
C HIS A 154 -3.40 1.48 -14.91
N GLY A 155 -4.43 1.01 -15.62
CA GLY A 155 -4.88 1.63 -16.87
C GLY A 155 -3.79 1.58 -17.95
N ASP A 156 -3.27 2.74 -18.35
CA ASP A 156 -2.19 2.85 -19.34
C ASP A 156 -0.80 2.99 -18.69
N ALA A 157 -0.73 3.05 -17.36
CA ALA A 157 0.51 3.27 -16.63
C ALA A 157 1.08 1.94 -16.10
N GLU A 158 2.40 1.74 -16.26
CA GLU A 158 3.14 0.75 -15.49
C GLU A 158 3.42 1.33 -14.09
N ILE A 159 3.09 0.59 -13.04
CA ILE A 159 3.36 0.94 -11.65
C ILE A 159 4.03 -0.24 -10.93
N LEU A 160 4.39 -0.09 -9.65
CA LEU A 160 5.02 -1.13 -8.87
C LEU A 160 4.09 -1.67 -7.78
N GLY A 161 4.05 -3.00 -7.67
CA GLY A 161 3.84 -3.67 -6.40
C GLY A 161 5.18 -4.11 -5.83
N PHE A 162 5.16 -4.75 -4.65
CA PHE A 162 6.37 -5.25 -4.01
C PHE A 162 6.18 -6.66 -3.48
N ARG A 163 7.15 -7.54 -3.77
CA ARG A 163 7.32 -8.81 -3.08
C ARG A 163 8.40 -8.67 -2.01
N PHE A 164 8.16 -9.20 -0.83
CA PHE A 164 9.11 -9.26 0.29
C PHE A 164 8.95 -10.61 0.99
N GLY A 165 9.99 -11.43 0.91
CA GLY A 165 9.93 -12.82 1.36
C GLY A 165 8.83 -13.62 0.67
N GLN A 166 7.90 -14.17 1.45
CA GLN A 166 6.75 -14.94 0.95
C GLN A 166 5.45 -14.12 0.92
N ALA A 167 5.54 -12.80 0.99
CA ALA A 167 4.41 -11.90 0.88
C ALA A 167 4.56 -10.97 -0.33
N ALA A 168 3.43 -10.55 -0.92
CA ALA A 168 3.38 -9.54 -1.96
C ALA A 168 2.21 -8.57 -1.74
N TYR A 169 2.44 -7.30 -2.10
CA TYR A 169 1.46 -6.22 -2.06
C TYR A 169 1.31 -5.61 -3.45
N LEU A 170 0.15 -5.80 -4.06
CA LEU A 170 -0.22 -5.36 -5.40
C LEU A 170 -1.52 -4.55 -5.32
N THR A 171 -1.41 -3.24 -5.13
CA THR A 171 -2.55 -2.30 -5.20
C THR A 171 -2.67 -1.73 -6.60
N ASP A 172 -3.84 -1.20 -6.96
CA ASP A 172 -4.09 -0.45 -8.20
C ASP A 172 -3.79 -1.27 -9.48
N VAL A 173 -4.26 -2.49 -9.50
CA VAL A 173 -4.00 -3.44 -10.58
C VAL A 173 -5.18 -3.52 -11.54
N SER A 174 -4.99 -3.16 -12.82
CA SER A 174 -5.88 -3.55 -13.91
C SER A 174 -5.43 -4.87 -14.56
N GLU A 175 -4.09 -5.05 -14.67
CA GLU A 175 -3.47 -6.23 -15.29
C GLU A 175 -2.11 -6.53 -14.64
N ILE A 176 -1.73 -7.81 -14.61
CA ILE A 176 -0.38 -8.25 -14.25
C ILE A 176 0.30 -8.76 -15.53
N PRO A 177 1.40 -8.12 -15.99
CA PRO A 177 2.16 -8.59 -17.15
C PRO A 177 2.68 -10.02 -16.96
N GLU A 178 2.79 -10.76 -18.04
CA GLU A 178 3.16 -12.18 -18.01
C GLU A 178 4.50 -12.43 -17.30
N GLU A 179 5.48 -11.59 -17.56
CA GLU A 179 6.81 -11.66 -16.93
C GLU A 179 6.76 -11.50 -15.40
N SER A 180 5.80 -10.74 -14.87
CA SER A 180 5.66 -10.49 -13.44
C SER A 180 5.16 -11.70 -12.65
N TYR A 181 4.46 -12.64 -13.28
CA TYR A 181 3.96 -13.82 -12.58
C TYR A 181 5.07 -14.71 -12.01
N SER A 182 6.24 -14.72 -12.61
CA SER A 182 7.39 -15.46 -12.10
C SER A 182 7.80 -15.01 -10.69
N LEU A 183 7.61 -13.73 -10.39
CA LEU A 183 7.89 -13.12 -9.08
C LEU A 183 6.80 -13.42 -8.04
N LEU A 184 5.65 -13.93 -8.44
CA LEU A 184 4.50 -14.19 -7.56
C LEU A 184 4.36 -15.67 -7.18
N THR A 185 5.34 -16.50 -7.50
CA THR A 185 5.31 -17.93 -7.16
C THR A 185 5.64 -18.17 -5.68
N GLY A 186 4.97 -19.16 -5.06
CA GLY A 186 5.26 -19.62 -3.69
C GLY A 186 4.91 -18.60 -2.58
N LEU A 187 3.93 -17.74 -2.81
CA LEU A 187 3.48 -16.78 -1.81
C LEU A 187 2.65 -17.44 -0.71
N ASP A 188 2.92 -17.04 0.53
CA ASP A 188 2.06 -17.31 1.68
C ASP A 188 0.93 -16.29 1.78
N ILE A 189 1.24 -15.01 1.46
CA ILE A 189 0.31 -13.89 1.55
C ILE A 189 0.36 -13.08 0.26
N LEU A 190 -0.80 -12.82 -0.32
CA LEU A 190 -0.98 -11.89 -1.42
C LEU A 190 -1.99 -10.81 -1.03
N PHE A 191 -1.59 -9.55 -1.03
CA PHE A 191 -2.51 -8.41 -1.11
C PHE A 191 -2.71 -8.07 -2.57
N LEU A 192 -3.96 -7.96 -3.00
CA LEU A 192 -4.31 -7.73 -4.41
C LEU A 192 -5.48 -6.75 -4.52
N ASP A 193 -5.39 -5.82 -5.47
CA ASP A 193 -6.50 -4.94 -5.85
C ASP A 193 -7.77 -5.76 -6.15
N ALA A 194 -8.89 -5.32 -5.59
CA ALA A 194 -10.23 -5.78 -5.98
C ALA A 194 -11.24 -4.67 -5.66
N LEU A 195 -11.34 -3.71 -6.57
CA LEU A 195 -12.09 -2.47 -6.34
C LEU A 195 -13.59 -2.74 -6.07
N ARG A 196 -14.22 -3.56 -6.92
CA ARG A 196 -15.66 -3.86 -6.92
C ARG A 196 -16.01 -4.96 -7.93
N HIS A 197 -17.29 -5.34 -8.02
CA HIS A 197 -17.76 -6.29 -9.06
C HIS A 197 -17.89 -5.65 -10.45
N LYS A 198 -18.29 -4.38 -10.54
CA LYS A 198 -18.46 -3.68 -11.82
C LYS A 198 -17.10 -3.35 -12.44
N PRO A 199 -16.90 -3.53 -13.75
CA PRO A 199 -15.66 -3.18 -14.43
C PRO A 199 -15.22 -1.73 -14.16
N HIS A 200 -13.92 -1.54 -14.09
CA HIS A 200 -13.26 -0.24 -14.01
C HIS A 200 -12.06 -0.21 -14.97
N PRO A 201 -11.75 0.90 -15.63
CA PRO A 201 -10.68 0.93 -16.64
C PRO A 201 -9.29 0.74 -16.04
N THR A 202 -9.09 1.06 -14.78
CA THR A 202 -7.76 1.08 -14.14
C THR A 202 -7.61 0.12 -12.96
N HIS A 203 -8.68 -0.56 -12.54
CA HIS A 203 -8.68 -1.46 -11.39
C HIS A 203 -9.31 -2.81 -11.70
N SER A 204 -8.88 -3.81 -10.97
CA SER A 204 -9.41 -5.16 -11.06
C SER A 204 -10.80 -5.26 -10.43
N THR A 205 -11.64 -6.12 -11.01
CA THR A 205 -12.88 -6.57 -10.34
C THR A 205 -12.58 -7.73 -9.39
N VAL A 206 -13.51 -7.99 -8.46
CA VAL A 206 -13.43 -9.18 -7.59
C VAL A 206 -13.23 -10.45 -8.41
N GLU A 207 -13.99 -10.62 -9.51
CA GLU A 207 -13.92 -11.80 -10.39
C GLU A 207 -12.57 -11.92 -11.10
N ASN A 208 -12.01 -10.80 -11.58
CA ASN A 208 -10.70 -10.82 -12.21
C ASN A 208 -9.60 -11.13 -11.19
N SER A 209 -9.67 -10.54 -10.01
CA SER A 209 -8.71 -10.80 -8.93
C SER A 209 -8.77 -12.25 -8.45
N LEU A 210 -9.95 -12.88 -8.43
CA LEU A 210 -10.09 -14.31 -8.15
C LEU A 210 -9.38 -15.17 -9.22
N ARG A 211 -9.44 -14.81 -10.52
CA ARG A 211 -8.68 -15.52 -11.58
C ARG A 211 -7.17 -15.38 -11.37
N ILE A 212 -6.70 -14.20 -10.95
CA ILE A 212 -5.29 -13.99 -10.61
C ILE A 212 -4.90 -14.88 -9.43
N VAL A 213 -5.72 -14.96 -8.38
CA VAL A 213 -5.50 -15.85 -7.22
C VAL A 213 -5.45 -17.32 -7.64
N GLU A 214 -6.33 -17.78 -8.52
CA GLU A 214 -6.30 -19.14 -9.06
C GLU A 214 -5.00 -19.45 -9.83
N ARG A 215 -4.42 -18.46 -10.48
CA ARG A 215 -3.17 -18.58 -11.21
C ARG A 215 -1.94 -18.57 -10.29
N VAL A 216 -1.87 -17.62 -9.36
CA VAL A 216 -0.75 -17.41 -8.43
C VAL A 216 -0.73 -18.47 -7.32
N LYS A 217 -1.89 -18.91 -6.85
CA LYS A 217 -2.11 -19.91 -5.79
C LYS A 217 -1.40 -19.59 -4.47
N PRO A 218 -1.56 -18.37 -3.93
CA PRO A 218 -1.04 -18.05 -2.61
C PRO A 218 -1.80 -18.83 -1.53
N LYS A 219 -1.20 -19.02 -0.35
CA LYS A 219 -1.90 -19.69 0.77
C LYS A 219 -3.06 -18.85 1.31
N ARG A 220 -2.89 -17.52 1.35
CA ARG A 220 -3.90 -16.54 1.78
C ARG A 220 -3.88 -15.32 0.87
N THR A 221 -5.04 -14.80 0.53
CA THR A 221 -5.18 -13.54 -0.21
C THR A 221 -6.03 -12.56 0.57
N PHE A 222 -5.62 -11.31 0.57
CA PHE A 222 -6.37 -10.19 1.11
C PHE A 222 -6.61 -9.17 0.00
N PHE A 223 -7.88 -8.94 -0.34
CA PHE A 223 -8.22 -7.91 -1.29
C PHE A 223 -8.06 -6.54 -0.65
N THR A 224 -7.50 -5.60 -1.39
CA THR A 224 -7.25 -4.21 -0.98
C THR A 224 -7.78 -3.24 -2.04
N HIS A 225 -7.64 -1.94 -1.81
CA HIS A 225 -8.15 -0.87 -2.68
C HIS A 225 -9.67 -0.94 -2.90
N ILE A 226 -10.40 -1.24 -1.84
CA ILE A 226 -11.82 -1.61 -1.85
C ILE A 226 -12.70 -0.37 -1.81
N CYS A 227 -13.66 -0.26 -2.74
CA CYS A 227 -14.65 0.81 -2.72
C CYS A 227 -15.90 0.46 -1.88
N HIS A 228 -16.87 1.37 -1.83
CA HIS A 228 -18.10 1.23 -1.07
C HIS A 228 -19.15 0.29 -1.70
N ASP A 229 -18.84 -0.34 -2.83
CA ASP A 229 -19.73 -1.35 -3.44
C ASP A 229 -19.61 -2.72 -2.77
N LEU A 230 -18.59 -2.93 -1.93
CA LEU A 230 -18.29 -4.20 -1.29
C LEU A 230 -18.47 -4.11 0.24
N PRO A 231 -19.67 -4.45 0.79
CA PRO A 231 -19.86 -4.59 2.22
C PRO A 231 -18.99 -5.73 2.77
N HIS A 232 -18.28 -5.49 3.88
CA HIS A 232 -17.22 -6.38 4.36
C HIS A 232 -17.71 -7.81 4.59
N GLU A 233 -18.65 -7.98 5.51
CA GLU A 233 -19.13 -9.31 5.91
C GLU A 233 -19.85 -10.04 4.76
N ALA A 234 -20.74 -9.35 4.05
CA ALA A 234 -21.51 -9.96 2.96
C ALA A 234 -20.61 -10.41 1.80
N THR A 235 -19.59 -9.61 1.46
CA THR A 235 -18.61 -9.97 0.43
C THR A 235 -17.76 -11.17 0.89
N ASN A 236 -17.25 -11.13 2.11
CA ASN A 236 -16.44 -12.24 2.66
C ASN A 236 -17.19 -13.57 2.70
N ALA A 237 -18.51 -13.55 2.90
CA ALA A 237 -19.36 -14.75 2.88
C ALA A 237 -19.41 -15.44 1.50
N THR A 238 -19.12 -14.70 0.42
CA THR A 238 -19.13 -15.22 -0.96
C THR A 238 -17.75 -15.60 -1.50
N LEU A 239 -16.68 -15.17 -0.83
CA LEU A 239 -15.30 -15.42 -1.26
C LEU A 239 -14.83 -16.84 -0.90
N PRO A 240 -13.91 -17.43 -1.68
CA PRO A 240 -13.25 -18.69 -1.33
C PRO A 240 -12.58 -18.65 0.06
N PRO A 241 -12.43 -19.78 0.76
CA PRO A 241 -11.92 -19.81 2.14
C PRO A 241 -10.56 -19.14 2.35
N GLN A 242 -9.69 -19.15 1.34
CA GLN A 242 -8.35 -18.55 1.38
C GLN A 242 -8.32 -17.07 0.99
N VAL A 243 -9.45 -16.48 0.58
CA VAL A 243 -9.56 -15.09 0.13
C VAL A 243 -10.45 -14.31 1.11
N ARG A 244 -10.01 -13.13 1.52
CA ARG A 244 -10.78 -12.21 2.38
C ARG A 244 -10.58 -10.78 1.90
N LEU A 245 -11.53 -9.91 2.22
CA LEU A 245 -11.30 -8.47 2.18
C LEU A 245 -10.32 -8.09 3.30
N SER A 246 -9.35 -7.24 3.02
CA SER A 246 -8.58 -6.58 4.06
C SER A 246 -9.43 -5.51 4.76
N TYR A 247 -8.98 -5.07 5.93
CA TYR A 247 -9.58 -3.97 6.68
C TYR A 247 -8.48 -3.19 7.42
N ASP A 248 -8.77 -1.96 7.73
CA ASP A 248 -7.86 -1.07 8.45
C ASP A 248 -7.53 -1.62 9.83
N GLY A 249 -6.26 -1.78 10.13
CA GLY A 249 -5.77 -2.39 11.38
C GLY A 249 -5.60 -3.92 11.34
N LEU A 250 -5.83 -4.59 10.21
CA LEU A 250 -5.53 -6.03 10.07
C LEU A 250 -4.02 -6.26 10.28
N LYS A 251 -3.69 -7.19 11.18
CA LYS A 251 -2.30 -7.57 11.49
C LYS A 251 -2.05 -9.03 11.15
N LEU A 252 -0.99 -9.28 10.42
CA LEU A 252 -0.57 -10.63 10.01
C LEU A 252 0.88 -10.86 10.41
N GLU A 253 1.14 -12.00 11.02
CA GLU A 253 2.51 -12.48 11.24
C GLU A 253 2.89 -13.47 10.14
N PHE A 254 4.13 -13.39 9.65
CA PHE A 254 4.65 -14.27 8.60
C PHE A 254 6.18 -14.36 8.67
N GLU A 255 6.75 -15.29 7.92
CA GLU A 255 8.20 -15.38 7.75
C GLU A 255 8.65 -14.57 6.52
N ILE A 256 9.65 -13.68 6.72
CA ILE A 256 10.22 -12.82 5.70
C ILE A 256 11.68 -13.18 5.43
#